data_a4eeae30a87d1e08342c8bbf2ad88357
#
_entry.id   a4eeae30a87d1e08342c8bbf2ad88357
#
_cell.length_a   1.000
_cell.length_b   1.000
_cell.length_c   1.000
_cell.angle_alpha   90.00
_cell.angle_beta   90.00
_cell.angle_gamma   90.00
#
_symmetry.space_group_name_H-M   'P 1'
#
loop_
_entity.id
_entity.type
_entity.pdbx_description
1 polymer ?
#
loop_
_entity_poly.entity_id
_entity_poly.type
_entity_poly.pdbx_seq_one_letter_code
_entity_poly.pdbx_strand_id
1 'polypeptide(L)'
;MIPRLTLLPLLSFFLLLTVPAAPAQADLMAQPGWKVMKTQHGYTDLVARLEKAIADNKMGLVARASATLGAKKVLKKDIPGNTVIGVYRPDFAVRMLEASVAAGIEAPIRFYVTENADGTADLSYKTPSHVFAPYADGGQALKDLAAELDVIFAKIAAEAVGS
;
A
#
# COMPACT_ATOMS: atom_id res chain seq x y z
N MET A 1 -82.85 0.40 -9.62
CA MET A 1 -81.68 0.09 -10.52
C MET A 1 -80.50 0.93 -10.04
N ILE A 2 -79.51 0.34 -9.32
CA ILE A 2 -78.41 1.05 -8.77
C ILE A 2 -77.14 0.55 -9.53
N PRO A 3 -76.31 1.43 -10.15
CA PRO A 3 -75.13 0.99 -10.86
C PRO A 3 -74.04 0.67 -9.88
N ARG A 4 -73.42 -0.53 -10.02
CA ARG A 4 -72.25 -0.98 -9.29
C ARG A 4 -71.00 -0.27 -9.83
N LEU A 5 -70.40 0.53 -8.96
CA LEU A 5 -69.10 1.16 -9.22
C LEU A 5 -67.99 0.13 -8.98
N THR A 6 -67.31 -0.34 -10.02
CA THR A 6 -66.15 -1.21 -9.94
C THR A 6 -64.89 -0.40 -9.66
N LEU A 7 -64.35 -0.57 -8.46
CA LEU A 7 -63.03 -0.01 -8.08
C LEU A 7 -61.95 -0.87 -8.71
N LEU A 8 -61.13 -0.31 -9.59
CA LEU A 8 -59.88 -0.91 -10.08
C LEU A 8 -58.76 -0.65 -9.05
N PRO A 9 -58.01 -1.67 -8.60
CA PRO A 9 -56.85 -1.41 -7.75
C PRO A 9 -55.67 -0.89 -8.59
N LEU A 10 -55.18 0.29 -8.25
CA LEU A 10 -53.97 0.90 -8.79
C LEU A 10 -52.76 0.13 -8.21
N LEU A 11 -52.17 -0.75 -9.01
CA LEU A 11 -50.96 -1.50 -8.63
C LEU A 11 -49.74 -0.55 -8.80
N SER A 12 -49.30 0.09 -7.70
CA SER A 12 -48.07 0.88 -7.68
C SER A 12 -46.85 -0.04 -7.77
N PHE A 13 -46.23 -0.07 -8.93
CA PHE A 13 -44.99 -0.78 -9.16
C PHE A 13 -43.82 0.05 -8.59
N PHE A 14 -43.37 -0.30 -7.39
CA PHE A 14 -42.19 0.31 -6.77
C PHE A 14 -40.95 -0.31 -7.40
N LEU A 15 -40.32 0.40 -8.34
CA LEU A 15 -39.06 0.00 -8.96
C LEU A 15 -37.92 0.21 -7.93
N LEU A 16 -37.53 -0.84 -7.23
CA LEU A 16 -36.30 -0.83 -6.38
C LEU A 16 -35.09 -0.71 -7.29
N LEU A 17 -34.55 0.49 -7.40
CA LEU A 17 -33.22 0.73 -7.96
C LEU A 17 -32.17 0.14 -6.99
N THR A 18 -31.70 -1.05 -7.26
CA THR A 18 -30.52 -1.61 -6.60
C THR A 18 -29.30 -0.87 -7.12
N VAL A 19 -28.81 0.11 -6.36
CA VAL A 19 -27.49 0.71 -6.58
C VAL A 19 -26.45 -0.38 -6.25
N PRO A 20 -25.61 -0.80 -7.21
CA PRO A 20 -24.52 -1.72 -6.87
C PRO A 20 -23.61 -1.03 -5.86
N ALA A 21 -23.51 -1.59 -4.65
CA ALA A 21 -22.54 -1.15 -3.67
C ALA A 21 -21.15 -1.37 -4.29
N ALA A 22 -20.40 -0.28 -4.51
CA ALA A 22 -18.98 -0.40 -4.81
C ALA A 22 -18.33 -1.22 -3.67
N PRO A 23 -17.39 -2.14 -3.98
CA PRO A 23 -16.70 -2.87 -2.94
C PRO A 23 -16.06 -1.85 -1.99
N ALA A 24 -16.48 -1.86 -0.74
CA ALA A 24 -15.88 -1.02 0.30
C ALA A 24 -14.41 -1.40 0.37
N GLN A 25 -13.53 -0.51 -0.10
CA GLN A 25 -12.10 -0.66 0.09
C GLN A 25 -11.89 -0.33 1.57
N ALA A 26 -11.54 -1.35 2.36
CA ALA A 26 -11.22 -1.15 3.76
C ALA A 26 -9.98 -0.26 3.84
N ASP A 27 -10.06 0.83 4.60
CA ASP A 27 -8.91 1.66 4.93
C ASP A 27 -7.77 0.77 5.44
N LEU A 28 -6.57 1.00 4.95
CA LEU A 28 -5.39 0.27 5.41
C LEU A 28 -5.12 0.64 6.87
N MET A 29 -5.35 -0.32 7.77
CA MET A 29 -5.10 -0.11 9.19
C MET A 29 -3.66 -0.46 9.55
N ALA A 30 -3.05 0.37 10.40
CA ALA A 30 -1.71 0.10 10.92
C ALA A 30 -1.71 -1.22 11.73
N GLN A 31 -0.71 -2.05 11.48
CA GLN A 31 -0.41 -3.28 12.21
C GLN A 31 0.84 -3.05 13.07
N PRO A 32 1.17 -3.91 14.05
CA PRO A 32 2.44 -3.81 14.77
C PRO A 32 3.63 -3.72 13.79
N GLY A 33 4.49 -2.73 14.01
CA GLY A 33 5.64 -2.46 13.13
C GLY A 33 5.33 -1.80 11.79
N TRP A 34 4.06 -1.47 11.50
CA TRP A 34 3.68 -0.74 10.30
C TRP A 34 3.63 0.76 10.55
N LYS A 35 4.03 1.51 9.52
CA LYS A 35 3.73 2.94 9.36
C LYS A 35 2.73 3.09 8.23
N VAL A 36 1.62 3.78 8.50
CA VAL A 36 0.59 4.14 7.50
C VAL A 36 0.44 5.65 7.52
N MET A 37 0.62 6.26 6.37
CA MET A 37 0.60 7.72 6.18
C MET A 37 -0.50 8.05 5.16
N LYS A 38 -1.55 8.68 5.63
CA LYS A 38 -2.62 9.21 4.76
C LYS A 38 -2.12 10.45 4.05
N THR A 39 -2.48 10.61 2.77
CA THR A 39 -2.09 11.78 1.98
C THR A 39 -3.27 12.41 1.25
N GLN A 40 -3.06 13.62 0.71
CA GLN A 40 -3.99 14.25 -0.23
C GLN A 40 -3.57 14.03 -1.69
N HIS A 41 -2.47 13.31 -1.91
CA HIS A 41 -1.97 13.01 -3.24
C HIS A 41 -2.81 11.89 -3.89
N GLY A 42 -3.06 11.99 -5.20
CA GLY A 42 -3.59 10.89 -5.98
C GLY A 42 -2.55 9.77 -6.13
N TYR A 43 -3.03 8.57 -6.43
CA TYR A 43 -2.21 7.37 -6.50
C TYR A 43 -0.97 7.50 -7.41
N THR A 44 -1.14 8.00 -8.63
CA THR A 44 -0.03 8.13 -9.59
C THR A 44 1.01 9.16 -9.12
N ASP A 45 0.55 10.27 -8.53
CA ASP A 45 1.43 11.31 -8.01
C ASP A 45 2.23 10.78 -6.81
N LEU A 46 1.57 10.12 -5.84
CA LEU A 46 2.24 9.56 -4.68
C LEU A 46 3.30 8.50 -5.07
N VAL A 47 3.02 7.67 -6.07
CA VAL A 47 4.01 6.72 -6.58
C VAL A 47 5.23 7.44 -7.16
N ALA A 48 5.01 8.48 -7.98
CA ALA A 48 6.12 9.25 -8.58
C ALA A 48 6.95 9.99 -7.51
N ARG A 49 6.29 10.58 -6.52
CA ARG A 49 6.94 11.23 -5.37
C ARG A 49 7.78 10.26 -4.56
N LEU A 50 7.26 9.07 -4.29
CA LEU A 50 7.98 8.02 -3.57
C LEU A 50 9.22 7.57 -4.34
N GLU A 51 9.12 7.35 -5.65
CA GLU A 51 10.27 6.97 -6.47
C GLU A 51 11.37 8.04 -6.46
N LYS A 52 10.97 9.31 -6.54
CA LYS A 52 11.90 10.43 -6.42
C LYS A 52 12.57 10.44 -5.04
N ALA A 53 11.80 10.32 -3.96
CA ALA A 53 12.32 10.31 -2.60
C ALA A 53 13.29 9.13 -2.36
N ILE A 54 13.01 7.95 -2.92
CA ILE A 54 13.92 6.79 -2.88
C ILE A 54 15.27 7.16 -3.52
N ALA A 55 15.26 7.73 -4.71
CA ALA A 55 16.47 8.12 -5.43
C ALA A 55 17.25 9.24 -4.69
N ASP A 56 16.57 10.27 -4.20
CA ASP A 56 17.16 11.39 -3.46
C ASP A 56 17.88 10.92 -2.18
N ASN A 57 17.35 9.85 -1.54
CA ASN A 57 17.95 9.20 -0.38
C ASN A 57 18.95 8.08 -0.73
N LYS A 58 19.41 8.05 -1.98
CA LYS A 58 20.46 7.12 -2.48
C LYS A 58 20.08 5.63 -2.29
N MET A 59 18.80 5.32 -2.26
CA MET A 59 18.31 3.94 -2.31
C MET A 59 17.99 3.56 -3.77
N GLY A 60 18.25 2.31 -4.14
CA GLY A 60 17.87 1.77 -5.44
C GLY A 60 16.45 1.20 -5.41
N LEU A 61 15.63 1.55 -6.40
CA LEU A 61 14.38 0.86 -6.68
C LEU A 61 14.72 -0.40 -7.49
N VAL A 62 14.52 -1.59 -6.93
CA VAL A 62 14.93 -2.86 -7.54
C VAL A 62 13.77 -3.79 -7.87
N ALA A 63 12.59 -3.52 -7.32
CA ALA A 63 11.39 -4.31 -7.58
C ALA A 63 10.13 -3.43 -7.58
N ARG A 64 9.21 -3.75 -8.48
CA ARG A 64 7.86 -3.18 -8.51
C ARG A 64 6.86 -4.29 -8.84
N ALA A 65 5.83 -4.42 -8.00
CA ALA A 65 4.71 -5.31 -8.24
C ALA A 65 3.40 -4.54 -8.06
N SER A 66 2.49 -4.66 -9.03
CA SER A 66 1.17 -4.04 -8.98
C SER A 66 0.10 -5.03 -9.40
N ALA A 67 -0.82 -5.34 -8.49
CA ALA A 67 -1.99 -6.15 -8.82
C ALA A 67 -2.93 -5.41 -9.79
N THR A 68 -3.01 -4.07 -9.72
CA THR A 68 -3.80 -3.25 -10.64
C THR A 68 -3.37 -3.47 -12.09
N LEU A 69 -2.06 -3.39 -12.36
CA LEU A 69 -1.53 -3.63 -13.70
C LEU A 69 -1.74 -5.08 -14.14
N GLY A 70 -1.54 -6.04 -13.23
CA GLY A 70 -1.76 -7.46 -13.49
C GLY A 70 -3.22 -7.78 -13.80
N ALA A 71 -4.15 -7.29 -12.97
CA ALA A 71 -5.59 -7.47 -13.17
C ALA A 71 -6.06 -6.89 -14.50
N LYS A 72 -5.65 -5.67 -14.82
CA LYS A 72 -6.00 -5.02 -16.10
C LYS A 72 -5.47 -5.79 -17.30
N LYS A 73 -4.19 -6.17 -17.26
CA LYS A 73 -3.52 -6.84 -18.39
C LYS A 73 -4.05 -8.25 -18.64
N VAL A 74 -4.18 -9.05 -17.57
CA VAL A 74 -4.47 -10.50 -17.68
C VAL A 74 -5.96 -10.79 -17.53
N LEU A 75 -6.63 -10.18 -16.54
CA LEU A 75 -8.01 -10.48 -16.20
C LEU A 75 -9.03 -9.53 -16.83
N LYS A 76 -8.55 -8.47 -17.50
CA LYS A 76 -9.38 -7.37 -18.05
C LYS A 76 -10.29 -6.73 -16.97
N LYS A 77 -9.80 -6.69 -15.74
CA LYS A 77 -10.50 -6.18 -14.57
C LYS A 77 -9.82 -4.92 -14.06
N ASP A 78 -10.60 -3.86 -13.87
CA ASP A 78 -10.14 -2.66 -13.19
C ASP A 78 -10.33 -2.84 -11.67
N ILE A 79 -9.27 -2.56 -10.93
CA ILE A 79 -9.25 -2.52 -9.46
C ILE A 79 -8.52 -1.26 -9.01
N PRO A 80 -8.76 -0.77 -7.77
CA PRO A 80 -8.06 0.38 -7.24
C PRO A 80 -6.54 0.25 -7.32
N GLY A 81 -5.86 1.38 -7.45
CA GLY A 81 -4.41 1.44 -7.55
C GLY A 81 -3.73 0.80 -6.36
N ASN A 82 -2.77 -0.07 -6.63
CA ASN A 82 -1.86 -0.60 -5.61
C ASN A 82 -0.51 -0.92 -6.22
N THR A 83 0.56 -0.60 -5.50
CA THR A 83 1.92 -0.91 -5.94
C THR A 83 2.81 -1.18 -4.72
N VAL A 84 3.51 -2.29 -4.76
CA VAL A 84 4.62 -2.60 -3.85
C VAL A 84 5.92 -2.21 -4.54
N ILE A 85 6.75 -1.43 -3.85
CA ILE A 85 8.06 -0.96 -4.32
C ILE A 85 9.13 -1.50 -3.38
N GLY A 86 10.03 -2.33 -3.93
CA GLY A 86 11.17 -2.87 -3.21
C GLY A 86 12.39 -1.97 -3.36
N VAL A 87 13.01 -1.62 -2.24
CA VAL A 87 14.21 -0.77 -2.18
C VAL A 87 15.40 -1.53 -1.66
N TYR A 88 16.58 -1.19 -2.19
CA TYR A 88 17.80 -1.92 -1.94
C TYR A 88 19.01 -0.99 -2.02
N ARG A 89 20.03 -1.28 -1.20
CA ARG A 89 21.34 -0.63 -1.31
C ARG A 89 22.42 -1.63 -0.97
N PRO A 90 23.42 -1.84 -1.85
CA PRO A 90 24.39 -2.93 -1.72
C PRO A 90 25.20 -2.91 -0.42
N ASP A 91 25.57 -1.72 0.10
CA ASP A 91 26.33 -1.59 1.34
C ASP A 91 25.55 -2.09 2.58
N PHE A 92 24.24 -1.81 2.64
CA PHE A 92 23.37 -2.37 3.67
C PHE A 92 23.20 -3.89 3.50
N ALA A 93 23.09 -4.36 2.28
CA ALA A 93 22.93 -5.79 2.01
C ALA A 93 24.17 -6.60 2.45
N VAL A 94 25.37 -6.11 2.19
CA VAL A 94 26.60 -6.76 2.64
C VAL A 94 26.62 -6.84 4.16
N ARG A 95 26.42 -5.72 4.86
CA ARG A 95 26.40 -5.67 6.34
C ARG A 95 25.29 -6.57 6.94
N MET A 96 24.14 -6.64 6.30
CA MET A 96 23.04 -7.51 6.73
C MET A 96 23.44 -8.98 6.62
N LEU A 97 24.02 -9.40 5.48
CA LEU A 97 24.45 -10.79 5.26
C LEU A 97 25.63 -11.19 6.15
N GLU A 98 26.52 -10.26 6.46
CA GLU A 98 27.60 -10.47 7.45
C GLU A 98 27.03 -10.68 8.87
N ALA A 99 25.94 -10.00 9.22
CA ALA A 99 25.28 -10.15 10.51
C ALA A 99 24.39 -11.41 10.57
N SER A 100 23.56 -11.64 9.54
CA SER A 100 22.65 -12.77 9.44
C SER A 100 22.34 -13.09 7.97
N VAL A 101 22.78 -14.26 7.52
CA VAL A 101 22.44 -14.75 6.18
C VAL A 101 20.94 -14.99 6.05
N ALA A 102 20.27 -15.43 7.12
CA ALA A 102 18.85 -15.69 7.14
C ALA A 102 18.00 -14.41 6.92
N ALA A 103 18.46 -13.26 7.44
CA ALA A 103 17.81 -11.98 7.26
C ALA A 103 17.75 -11.53 5.79
N GLY A 104 18.61 -12.08 4.93
CA GLY A 104 18.64 -11.79 3.49
C GLY A 104 17.33 -12.08 2.76
N ILE A 105 16.48 -12.98 3.29
CA ILE A 105 15.16 -13.27 2.70
C ILE A 105 14.22 -12.05 2.69
N GLU A 106 14.45 -11.08 3.58
CA GLU A 106 13.62 -9.88 3.70
C GLU A 106 13.95 -8.81 2.65
N ALA A 107 15.12 -8.93 2.00
CA ALA A 107 15.51 -7.97 0.96
C ALA A 107 14.85 -8.30 -0.40
N PRO A 108 14.35 -7.30 -1.12
CA PRO A 108 14.29 -5.87 -0.78
C PRO A 108 13.18 -5.55 0.22
N ILE A 109 13.46 -4.64 1.18
CA ILE A 109 12.43 -4.08 2.06
C ILE A 109 11.50 -3.19 1.22
N ARG A 110 10.23 -3.05 1.61
CA ARG A 110 9.18 -2.58 0.71
C ARG A 110 8.40 -1.40 1.26
N PHE A 111 8.07 -0.48 0.36
CA PHE A 111 6.95 0.47 0.49
C PHE A 111 5.73 -0.06 -0.23
N TYR A 112 4.55 0.35 0.21
CA TYR A 112 3.28 0.00 -0.41
C TYR A 112 2.42 1.25 -0.56
N VAL A 113 1.93 1.51 -1.78
CA VAL A 113 1.01 2.61 -2.10
C VAL A 113 -0.33 2.02 -2.47
N THR A 114 -1.40 2.50 -1.86
CA THR A 114 -2.78 2.10 -2.11
C THR A 114 -3.65 3.30 -2.43
N GLU A 115 -4.54 3.15 -3.42
CA GLU A 115 -5.55 4.15 -3.77
C GLU A 115 -6.77 4.01 -2.87
N ASN A 116 -7.29 5.11 -2.37
CA ASN A 116 -8.49 5.22 -1.57
C ASN A 116 -9.73 5.42 -2.44
N ALA A 117 -10.92 5.20 -1.87
CA ALA A 117 -12.18 5.34 -2.60
C ALA A 117 -12.47 6.78 -3.06
N ASP A 118 -11.88 7.78 -2.41
CA ASP A 118 -11.97 9.20 -2.75
C ASP A 118 -10.94 9.66 -3.80
N GLY A 119 -10.10 8.75 -4.30
CA GLY A 119 -9.05 9.02 -5.28
C GLY A 119 -7.72 9.50 -4.66
N THR A 120 -7.67 9.72 -3.36
CA THR A 120 -6.40 9.94 -2.65
C THR A 120 -5.64 8.62 -2.51
N ALA A 121 -4.41 8.66 -2.01
CA ALA A 121 -3.64 7.45 -1.78
C ALA A 121 -2.89 7.48 -0.45
N ASP A 122 -2.68 6.30 0.12
CA ASP A 122 -1.92 6.09 1.34
C ASP A 122 -0.56 5.46 1.02
N LEU A 123 0.46 5.89 1.77
CA LEU A 123 1.78 5.25 1.80
C LEU A 123 1.93 4.43 3.06
N SER A 124 2.38 3.19 2.92
CA SER A 124 2.67 2.36 4.07
C SER A 124 3.97 1.57 3.90
N TYR A 125 4.58 1.19 5.03
CA TYR A 125 5.73 0.31 5.07
C TYR A 125 5.86 -0.35 6.44
N LYS A 126 6.53 -1.51 6.50
CA LYS A 126 7.00 -2.09 7.76
C LYS A 126 8.33 -1.45 8.12
N THR A 127 8.51 -1.06 9.38
CA THR A 127 9.81 -0.55 9.81
C THR A 127 10.89 -1.63 9.64
N PRO A 128 12.09 -1.28 9.13
CA PRO A 128 13.21 -2.20 9.06
C PRO A 128 13.50 -2.92 10.38
N SER A 129 13.42 -2.25 11.51
CA SER A 129 13.56 -2.87 12.85
C SER A 129 12.53 -3.98 13.08
N HIS A 130 11.30 -3.79 12.65
CA HIS A 130 10.27 -4.82 12.76
C HIS A 130 10.53 -6.00 11.80
N VAL A 131 10.96 -5.70 10.57
CA VAL A 131 11.26 -6.72 9.55
C VAL A 131 12.39 -7.63 10.01
N PHE A 132 13.44 -7.06 10.62
CA PHE A 132 14.61 -7.84 11.06
C PHE A 132 14.49 -8.39 12.49
N ALA A 133 13.46 -8.04 13.25
CA ALA A 133 13.27 -8.50 14.63
C ALA A 133 13.30 -10.04 14.80
N PRO A 134 12.80 -10.88 13.88
CA PRO A 134 12.86 -12.33 14.01
C PRO A 134 14.27 -12.94 13.92
N TYR A 135 15.26 -12.20 13.38
CA TYR A 135 16.61 -12.71 13.08
C TYR A 135 17.57 -12.43 14.23
N ALA A 136 17.39 -13.15 15.34
CA ALA A 136 18.18 -12.97 16.56
C ALA A 136 19.67 -13.33 16.39
N ASP A 137 20.01 -14.19 15.43
CA ASP A 137 21.37 -14.57 15.06
C ASP A 137 22.23 -13.38 14.60
N GLY A 138 21.60 -12.33 14.05
CA GLY A 138 22.29 -11.11 13.63
C GLY A 138 22.73 -10.18 14.77
N GLY A 139 22.30 -10.45 16.01
CA GLY A 139 22.76 -9.77 17.22
C GLY A 139 22.59 -8.24 17.16
N GLN A 140 23.56 -7.54 17.78
CA GLN A 140 23.54 -6.07 17.83
C GLN A 140 23.82 -5.43 16.45
N ALA A 141 24.67 -6.05 15.64
CA ALA A 141 25.01 -5.53 14.32
C ALA A 141 23.78 -5.41 13.40
N LEU A 142 22.88 -6.39 13.41
CA LEU A 142 21.65 -6.33 12.64
C LEU A 142 20.65 -5.31 13.21
N LYS A 143 20.59 -5.15 14.53
CA LYS A 143 19.74 -4.13 15.18
C LYS A 143 20.19 -2.72 14.83
N ASP A 144 21.48 -2.45 14.85
CA ASP A 144 22.05 -1.14 14.52
C ASP A 144 21.78 -0.80 13.04
N LEU A 145 22.00 -1.77 12.15
CA LEU A 145 21.68 -1.63 10.73
C LEU A 145 20.19 -1.35 10.50
N ALA A 146 19.31 -2.06 11.20
CA ALA A 146 17.88 -1.87 11.12
C ALA A 146 17.46 -0.46 11.57
N ALA A 147 18.07 0.05 12.66
CA ALA A 147 17.82 1.41 13.15
C ALA A 147 18.28 2.49 12.15
N GLU A 148 19.44 2.31 11.50
CA GLU A 148 19.88 3.20 10.42
C GLU A 148 18.86 3.23 9.26
N LEU A 149 18.39 2.06 8.86
CA LEU A 149 17.37 1.93 7.80
C LEU A 149 16.02 2.53 8.22
N ASP A 150 15.63 2.43 9.51
CA ASP A 150 14.40 3.07 10.01
C ASP A 150 14.43 4.58 9.77
N VAL A 151 15.57 5.23 10.00
CA VAL A 151 15.74 6.67 9.75
C VAL A 151 15.61 7.00 8.26
N ILE A 152 16.24 6.20 7.39
CA ILE A 152 16.17 6.40 5.93
C ILE A 152 14.74 6.19 5.43
N PHE A 153 14.06 5.13 5.88
CA PHE A 153 12.68 4.85 5.47
C PHE A 153 11.71 5.94 5.93
N ALA A 154 11.86 6.40 7.17
CA ALA A 154 11.05 7.50 7.69
C ALA A 154 11.25 8.79 6.88
N LYS A 155 12.49 9.09 6.49
CA LYS A 155 12.82 10.25 5.67
C LYS A 155 12.22 10.14 4.27
N ILE A 156 12.39 9.00 3.59
CA ILE A 156 11.80 8.73 2.27
C ILE A 156 10.28 8.92 2.33
N ALA A 157 9.64 8.33 3.35
CA ALA A 157 8.20 8.42 3.52
C ALA A 157 7.74 9.87 3.73
N ALA A 158 8.42 10.63 4.60
CA ALA A 158 8.10 12.03 4.86
C ALA A 158 8.25 12.90 3.61
N GLU A 159 9.29 12.70 2.81
CA GLU A 159 9.50 13.43 1.54
C GLU A 159 8.44 13.07 0.50
N ALA A 160 8.02 11.79 0.43
CA ALA A 160 7.00 11.35 -0.50
C ALA A 160 5.60 11.92 -0.18
N VAL A 161 5.23 12.00 1.11
CA VAL A 161 3.91 12.47 1.53
C VAL A 161 3.85 13.99 1.80
N GLY A 162 5.00 14.64 1.85
CA GLY A 162 5.10 16.10 2.06
C GLY A 162 4.37 16.91 0.98
N SER A 163 3.96 18.12 1.33
CA SER A 163 3.30 19.07 0.42
C SER A 163 4.29 19.70 -0.56
#